data_5661999619ea7e3f91410cc43e1c8401
#
_entry.id   5661999619ea7e3f91410cc43e1c8401
#
_cell.length_a   1.000
_cell.length_b   1.000
_cell.length_c   1.000
_cell.angle_alpha   90.00
_cell.angle_beta   90.00
_cell.angle_gamma   90.00
#
_symmetry.space_group_name_H-M   'P 1'
#
loop_
_entity.id
_entity.type
_entity.pdbx_description
1 polymer ?
#
loop_
_entity_poly.entity_id
_entity_poly.type
_entity_poly.pdbx_seq_one_letter_code
_entity_poly.pdbx_strand_id
1 'polypeptide(L)'
;IGKTVIRTLDLELEFPNLYMNEFEFGAVLQKININPYASINSSEYDIGSGSFTPTFADIHKPDITVYAFQGIDTFKFQTTIPDDLFSTAFTSEGAMANFITALINALTESMTMSINNMSRTAINNFMAEKFKLSSTNCIDVYALFRTAFPSTTVTHDTFLYDPEAIKFTVNLIRQYVGYLGTPSMLYNEKGLVRSTARDNMHALCLAMFAASAEAYLYNDSFQDIVKLPAYTSVSYWQANSDGNKFNTFDINSAIKVTPSSEEGSATPQNVEQDGIIFMLADRQAIGVGINKRRAGSWYNSIDGYENISQTASIGFYNDLSESAVIFYIGADPTP
;
A
#
# COMPACT_ATOMS: atom_id res chain seq x y z
N ILE A 1 40.05 -28.86 3.81
CA ILE A 1 38.86 -28.62 2.98
C ILE A 1 38.34 -27.23 3.35
N GLY A 2 38.58 -26.24 2.46
CA GLY A 2 38.03 -24.88 2.67
C GLY A 2 36.51 -24.91 2.66
N LYS A 3 35.87 -24.39 3.73
CA LYS A 3 34.43 -24.16 3.77
C LYS A 3 34.14 -22.78 3.19
N THR A 4 33.32 -22.71 2.13
CA THR A 4 32.89 -21.46 1.55
C THR A 4 31.50 -21.16 2.10
N VAL A 5 31.30 -19.98 2.71
CA VAL A 5 29.99 -19.50 3.14
C VAL A 5 29.33 -18.82 1.96
N ILE A 6 28.21 -19.36 1.52
CA ILE A 6 27.38 -18.80 0.43
C ILE A 6 26.18 -18.11 1.06
N ARG A 7 25.96 -16.86 0.73
CA ARG A 7 24.73 -16.16 1.07
C ARG A 7 23.60 -16.68 0.19
N THR A 8 22.51 -17.11 0.80
CA THR A 8 21.39 -17.75 0.10
C THR A 8 20.16 -16.84 -0.07
N LEU A 9 20.15 -15.70 0.61
CA LEU A 9 19.02 -14.76 0.57
C LEU A 9 19.49 -13.34 0.32
N ASP A 10 18.84 -12.65 -0.60
CA ASP A 10 19.03 -11.22 -0.88
C ASP A 10 17.65 -10.58 -0.95
N LEU A 11 17.28 -9.84 0.10
CA LEU A 11 15.97 -9.23 0.23
C LEU A 11 16.06 -7.72 0.03
N GLU A 12 15.23 -7.21 -0.88
CA GLU A 12 15.02 -5.80 -1.10
C GLU A 12 13.66 -5.35 -0.56
N LEU A 13 13.48 -4.04 -0.43
CA LEU A 13 12.17 -3.47 -0.10
C LEU A 13 11.20 -3.69 -1.26
N GLU A 14 10.09 -4.37 -0.98
CA GLU A 14 9.07 -4.69 -1.98
C GLU A 14 8.28 -3.43 -2.41
N PHE A 15 8.10 -2.50 -1.47
CA PHE A 15 7.36 -1.26 -1.68
C PHE A 15 8.21 -0.02 -1.35
N PRO A 16 9.29 0.26 -2.11
CA PRO A 16 10.17 1.40 -1.80
C PRO A 16 9.44 2.75 -1.86
N ASN A 17 8.39 2.83 -2.66
CA ASN A 17 7.59 4.04 -2.81
C ASN A 17 6.71 4.36 -1.60
N LEU A 18 6.39 3.41 -0.75
CA LEU A 18 5.66 3.61 0.50
C LEU A 18 6.59 3.99 1.66
N TYR A 19 7.89 3.89 1.45
CA TYR A 19 8.87 4.20 2.49
C TYR A 19 9.02 5.71 2.65
N MET A 20 8.84 6.19 3.87
CA MET A 20 8.94 7.60 4.24
C MET A 20 10.01 7.82 5.30
N ASN A 21 10.82 8.87 5.11
CA ASN A 21 11.86 9.25 6.06
C ASN A 21 11.34 10.16 7.19
N GLU A 22 10.13 10.68 7.07
CA GLU A 22 9.54 11.60 8.03
C GLU A 22 9.34 11.01 9.41
N PHE A 23 9.23 9.69 9.52
CA PHE A 23 9.14 8.98 10.79
C PHE A 23 10.42 9.07 11.64
N GLU A 24 11.55 9.42 11.08
CA GLU A 24 12.79 9.56 11.84
C GLU A 24 12.74 10.67 12.91
N PHE A 25 11.88 11.68 12.72
CA PHE A 25 11.84 12.87 13.54
C PHE A 25 10.74 12.89 14.60
N GLY A 26 9.80 11.96 14.59
CA GLY A 26 8.70 11.97 15.55
C GLY A 26 7.93 10.66 15.68
N ALA A 27 7.38 10.44 16.88
CA ALA A 27 6.45 9.34 17.14
C ALA A 27 5.03 9.62 16.65
N VAL A 28 4.73 10.87 16.31
CA VAL A 28 3.41 11.34 15.84
C VAL A 28 3.60 12.11 14.57
N LEU A 29 2.96 11.65 13.50
CA LEU A 29 2.86 12.38 12.25
C LEU A 29 1.58 13.21 12.29
N GLN A 30 1.68 14.53 12.16
CA GLN A 30 0.52 15.41 12.08
C GLN A 30 0.35 15.92 10.65
N LYS A 31 -0.88 15.82 10.15
CA LYS A 31 -1.28 16.35 8.85
C LYS A 31 -2.36 17.40 9.03
N ILE A 32 -2.11 18.58 8.50
CA ILE A 32 -3.05 19.71 8.52
C ILE A 32 -3.67 19.84 7.14
N ASN A 33 -4.98 19.68 7.06
CA ASN A 33 -5.75 19.85 5.84
C ASN A 33 -6.55 21.15 5.90
N ILE A 34 -6.46 21.93 4.84
CA ILE A 34 -7.22 23.17 4.66
C ILE A 34 -8.03 23.02 3.37
N ASN A 35 -9.36 23.08 3.49
CA ASN A 35 -10.22 23.06 2.32
C ASN A 35 -10.13 24.37 1.54
N PRO A 36 -10.15 24.34 0.19
CA PRO A 36 -10.25 25.54 -0.62
C PRO A 36 -11.47 26.38 -0.26
N TYR A 37 -11.33 27.67 -0.25
CA TYR A 37 -12.45 28.58 0.00
C TYR A 37 -13.39 28.61 -1.20
N ALA A 38 -14.69 28.61 -0.93
CA ALA A 38 -15.69 28.89 -1.95
C ALA A 38 -15.58 30.34 -2.42
N SER A 39 -15.64 30.58 -3.72
CA SER A 39 -15.74 31.93 -4.24
C SER A 39 -17.11 32.52 -3.90
N ILE A 40 -17.15 33.73 -3.38
CA ILE A 40 -18.36 34.50 -3.14
C ILE A 40 -18.47 35.51 -4.30
N ASN A 41 -19.63 35.54 -4.96
CA ASN A 41 -19.88 36.60 -5.94
C ASN A 41 -19.91 37.95 -5.22
N SER A 42 -19.06 38.85 -5.66
CA SER A 42 -19.11 40.23 -5.18
C SER A 42 -20.31 40.93 -5.83
N SER A 43 -21.33 41.17 -5.02
CA SER A 43 -22.50 41.97 -5.43
C SER A 43 -22.23 43.49 -5.44
N GLU A 44 -21.00 43.91 -5.22
CA GLU A 44 -20.59 45.34 -5.19
C GLU A 44 -20.88 46.10 -6.50
N TYR A 45 -21.01 45.34 -7.61
CA TYR A 45 -21.31 45.91 -8.93
C TYR A 45 -22.70 45.53 -9.45
N ASP A 46 -23.53 44.84 -8.66
CA ASP A 46 -24.88 44.46 -9.07
C ASP A 46 -25.86 45.61 -8.78
N ILE A 47 -25.97 46.51 -9.74
CA ILE A 47 -26.82 47.73 -9.66
C ILE A 47 -28.33 47.39 -9.71
N GLY A 48 -28.69 46.12 -9.92
CA GLY A 48 -30.08 45.70 -10.19
C GLY A 48 -30.86 45.15 -9.02
N SER A 49 -30.29 44.74 -7.92
CA SER A 49 -30.99 43.97 -6.89
C SER A 49 -31.21 44.67 -5.54
N GLY A 50 -31.11 45.94 -5.42
CA GLY A 50 -31.69 46.77 -4.34
C GLY A 50 -31.38 46.44 -2.87
N SER A 51 -30.57 45.47 -2.56
CA SER A 51 -30.22 45.06 -1.19
C SER A 51 -28.71 44.80 -1.07
N PHE A 52 -27.97 45.83 -0.89
CA PHE A 52 -26.54 45.75 -0.55
C PHE A 52 -26.39 45.62 0.97
N THR A 53 -25.94 44.45 1.41
CA THR A 53 -25.50 44.25 2.79
C THR A 53 -23.96 44.24 2.78
N PRO A 54 -23.29 45.29 3.31
CA PRO A 54 -21.84 45.29 3.36
C PRO A 54 -21.33 44.18 4.30
N THR A 55 -20.55 43.27 3.77
CA THR A 55 -19.98 42.09 4.49
C THR A 55 -18.61 42.38 5.14
N PHE A 56 -18.27 43.64 5.40
CA PHE A 56 -17.00 44.01 6.00
C PHE A 56 -16.75 43.45 7.40
N ALA A 57 -17.80 42.98 8.09
CA ALA A 57 -17.73 42.44 9.45
C ALA A 57 -17.84 40.93 9.51
N ASP A 58 -18.04 40.25 8.37
CA ASP A 58 -18.20 38.79 8.36
C ASP A 58 -16.86 38.12 8.58
N ILE A 59 -16.82 37.24 9.57
CA ILE A 59 -15.62 36.45 9.90
C ILE A 59 -15.67 35.15 9.09
N HIS A 60 -14.82 35.05 8.08
CA HIS A 60 -14.65 33.83 7.31
C HIS A 60 -13.56 32.96 7.96
N LYS A 61 -14.00 31.97 8.75
CA LYS A 61 -13.07 31.04 9.39
C LYS A 61 -12.60 30.00 8.37
N PRO A 62 -11.29 29.67 8.34
CA PRO A 62 -10.80 28.57 7.53
C PRO A 62 -11.33 27.22 8.05
N ASP A 63 -11.70 26.34 7.14
CA ASP A 63 -12.03 24.96 7.46
C ASP A 63 -10.72 24.14 7.55
N ILE A 64 -10.26 23.95 8.78
CA ILE A 64 -8.98 23.29 9.08
C ILE A 64 -9.27 21.97 9.79
N THR A 65 -8.79 20.86 9.22
CA THR A 65 -8.84 19.55 9.84
C THR A 65 -7.42 19.07 10.12
N VAL A 66 -7.18 18.62 11.35
CA VAL A 66 -5.87 18.08 11.77
C VAL A 66 -6.01 16.59 12.05
N TYR A 67 -5.21 15.79 11.37
CA TYR A 67 -5.08 14.36 11.63
C TYR A 67 -3.75 14.07 12.31
N ALA A 68 -3.77 13.17 13.29
CA ALA A 68 -2.57 12.71 13.99
C ALA A 68 -2.47 11.18 13.87
N PHE A 69 -1.34 10.70 13.36
CA PHE A 69 -1.07 9.28 13.17
C PHE A 69 0.00 8.84 14.17
N GLN A 70 -0.26 7.76 14.91
CA GLN A 70 0.60 7.25 16.01
C GLN A 70 0.84 5.73 15.91
N GLY A 71 0.95 5.20 14.69
CA GLY A 71 1.23 3.79 14.50
C GLY A 71 2.73 3.51 14.58
N ILE A 72 3.23 2.89 15.67
CA ILE A 72 4.63 2.45 15.81
C ILE A 72 4.68 1.07 16.44
N ASP A 73 5.33 0.13 15.74
CA ASP A 73 5.67 -1.19 16.26
C ASP A 73 7.18 -1.35 16.39
N THR A 74 7.63 -2.01 17.44
CA THR A 74 9.05 -2.23 17.70
C THR A 74 9.40 -3.71 17.60
N PHE A 75 10.28 -4.02 16.68
CA PHE A 75 10.80 -5.36 16.42
C PHE A 75 12.22 -5.50 16.96
N LYS A 76 12.51 -6.62 17.60
CA LYS A 76 13.82 -6.96 18.11
C LYS A 76 14.29 -8.29 17.51
N PHE A 77 15.43 -8.24 16.84
CA PHE A 77 16.08 -9.40 16.26
C PHE A 77 17.35 -9.69 17.04
N GLN A 78 17.54 -10.93 17.44
CA GLN A 78 18.68 -11.35 18.24
C GLN A 78 19.30 -12.63 17.70
N THR A 79 20.62 -12.72 17.77
CA THR A 79 21.36 -13.94 17.54
C THR A 79 22.40 -14.10 18.62
N THR A 80 22.65 -15.35 19.03
CA THR A 80 23.66 -15.70 20.03
C THR A 80 24.78 -16.49 19.35
N ILE A 81 26.00 -16.12 19.60
CA ILE A 81 27.19 -16.74 19.04
C ILE A 81 28.00 -17.34 20.19
N PRO A 82 27.99 -18.68 20.38
CA PRO A 82 28.82 -19.34 21.37
C PRO A 82 30.30 -19.34 20.98
N ASP A 83 31.20 -19.12 21.95
CA ASP A 83 32.66 -19.13 21.73
C ASP A 83 33.17 -20.49 21.20
N ASP A 84 32.55 -21.57 21.63
CA ASP A 84 32.88 -22.93 21.19
C ASP A 84 32.64 -23.16 19.68
N LEU A 85 31.73 -22.41 19.10
CA LEU A 85 31.44 -22.45 17.65
C LEU A 85 32.63 -21.91 16.85
N PHE A 86 33.37 -20.95 17.40
CA PHE A 86 34.55 -20.37 16.74
C PHE A 86 35.76 -21.28 16.80
N SER A 87 35.96 -21.98 17.91
CA SER A 87 37.14 -22.81 18.12
C SER A 87 37.14 -24.10 17.29
N THR A 88 35.96 -24.66 17.02
CA THR A 88 35.82 -25.96 16.37
C THR A 88 35.36 -25.92 14.90
N ALA A 89 34.74 -24.85 14.46
CA ALA A 89 34.10 -24.80 13.14
C ALA A 89 34.97 -24.18 12.04
N PHE A 90 35.95 -23.32 12.39
CA PHE A 90 36.72 -22.55 11.39
C PHE A 90 38.22 -22.85 11.43
N THR A 91 38.77 -23.18 10.27
CA THR A 91 40.17 -23.44 10.07
C THR A 91 40.99 -22.20 9.65
N SER A 92 40.31 -21.06 9.42
CA SER A 92 40.96 -19.80 9.05
C SER A 92 40.21 -18.60 9.56
N GLU A 93 40.91 -17.52 9.88
CA GLU A 93 40.39 -16.23 10.32
C GLU A 93 39.41 -15.61 9.30
N GLY A 94 39.71 -15.75 8.02
CA GLY A 94 38.82 -15.28 6.94
C GLY A 94 37.46 -16.00 6.89
N ALA A 95 37.44 -17.30 7.17
CA ALA A 95 36.18 -18.05 7.21
C ALA A 95 35.29 -17.63 8.40
N MET A 96 35.89 -17.32 9.53
CA MET A 96 35.20 -16.80 10.72
C MET A 96 34.63 -15.41 10.45
N ALA A 97 35.40 -14.49 9.89
CA ALA A 97 34.92 -13.13 9.56
C ALA A 97 33.75 -13.18 8.57
N ASN A 98 33.80 -14.04 7.56
CA ASN A 98 32.69 -14.24 6.61
C ASN A 98 31.43 -14.79 7.29
N PHE A 99 31.57 -15.68 8.25
CA PHE A 99 30.46 -16.24 9.03
C PHE A 99 29.78 -15.18 9.89
N ILE A 100 30.55 -14.36 10.63
CA ILE A 100 30.00 -13.26 11.42
C ILE A 100 29.25 -12.26 10.52
N THR A 101 29.84 -11.91 9.37
CA THR A 101 29.20 -11.04 8.40
C THR A 101 27.88 -11.63 7.89
N ALA A 102 27.84 -12.93 7.63
CA ALA A 102 26.62 -13.63 7.21
C ALA A 102 25.51 -13.56 8.29
N LEU A 103 25.88 -13.70 9.57
CA LEU A 103 24.93 -13.59 10.68
C LEU A 103 24.35 -12.16 10.81
N ILE A 104 25.21 -11.14 10.70
CA ILE A 104 24.77 -9.73 10.73
C ILE A 104 23.85 -9.43 9.55
N ASN A 105 24.17 -9.94 8.38
CA ASN A 105 23.33 -9.80 7.18
C ASN A 105 21.97 -10.49 7.38
N ALA A 106 21.93 -11.67 7.98
CA ALA A 106 20.67 -12.37 8.29
C ALA A 106 19.76 -11.56 9.23
N LEU A 107 20.34 -10.84 10.20
CA LEU A 107 19.56 -9.92 11.05
C LEU A 107 18.99 -8.75 10.25
N THR A 108 19.75 -8.20 9.32
CA THR A 108 19.32 -7.11 8.43
C THR A 108 18.21 -7.58 7.49
N GLU A 109 18.33 -8.77 6.93
CA GLU A 109 17.30 -9.40 6.09
C GLU A 109 16.00 -9.65 6.86
N SER A 110 16.10 -10.13 8.11
CA SER A 110 14.94 -10.28 8.99
C SER A 110 14.22 -8.95 9.24
N MET A 111 14.97 -7.86 9.36
CA MET A 111 14.40 -6.52 9.49
C MET A 111 13.71 -6.07 8.21
N THR A 112 14.33 -6.29 7.05
CA THR A 112 13.73 -5.98 5.72
C THR A 112 12.42 -6.77 5.52
N MET A 113 12.41 -8.06 5.90
CA MET A 113 11.21 -8.89 5.86
C MET A 113 10.09 -8.31 6.74
N SER A 114 10.41 -7.82 7.93
CA SER A 114 9.42 -7.20 8.83
C SER A 114 8.88 -5.88 8.26
N ILE A 115 9.71 -5.07 7.61
CA ILE A 115 9.26 -3.85 6.93
C ILE A 115 8.32 -4.21 5.77
N ASN A 116 8.66 -5.20 4.95
CA ASN A 116 7.82 -5.66 3.85
C ASN A 116 6.47 -6.19 4.35
N ASN A 117 6.47 -6.97 5.43
CA ASN A 117 5.23 -7.47 6.05
C ASN A 117 4.37 -6.34 6.61
N MET A 118 4.99 -5.33 7.24
CA MET A 118 4.28 -4.16 7.76
C MET A 118 3.69 -3.33 6.61
N SER A 119 4.42 -3.15 5.52
CA SER A 119 3.94 -2.46 4.32
C SER A 119 2.73 -3.16 3.71
N ARG A 120 2.75 -4.50 3.59
CA ARG A 120 1.59 -5.29 3.16
C ARG A 120 0.41 -5.14 4.11
N THR A 121 0.67 -5.20 5.40
CA THR A 121 -0.39 -5.04 6.42
C THR A 121 -1.03 -3.66 6.32
N ALA A 122 -0.25 -2.60 6.14
CA ALA A 122 -0.76 -1.24 5.95
C ALA A 122 -1.61 -1.13 4.67
N ILE A 123 -1.15 -1.70 3.54
CA ILE A 123 -1.91 -1.73 2.28
C ILE A 123 -3.24 -2.48 2.47
N ASN A 124 -3.20 -3.67 3.07
CA ASN A 124 -4.40 -4.50 3.27
C ASN A 124 -5.41 -3.84 4.21
N ASN A 125 -4.94 -3.20 5.29
CA ASN A 125 -5.78 -2.43 6.20
C ASN A 125 -6.43 -1.24 5.47
N PHE A 126 -5.67 -0.52 4.65
CA PHE A 126 -6.19 0.59 3.86
C PHE A 126 -7.27 0.13 2.89
N MET A 127 -7.03 -0.96 2.16
CA MET A 127 -8.04 -1.54 1.26
C MET A 127 -9.29 -1.98 2.02
N ALA A 128 -9.12 -2.68 3.16
CA ALA A 128 -10.25 -3.13 3.98
C ALA A 128 -11.10 -1.96 4.50
N GLU A 129 -10.48 -0.86 4.94
CA GLU A 129 -11.18 0.36 5.35
C GLU A 129 -11.97 0.97 4.19
N LYS A 130 -11.39 1.02 2.98
CA LYS A 130 -12.06 1.50 1.77
C LYS A 130 -13.29 0.65 1.44
N PHE A 131 -13.19 -0.68 1.47
CA PHE A 131 -14.33 -1.57 1.24
C PHE A 131 -15.41 -1.43 2.31
N LYS A 132 -15.02 -1.17 3.56
CA LYS A 132 -15.96 -0.96 4.67
C LYS A 132 -16.72 0.35 4.56
N LEU A 133 -16.06 1.44 4.17
CA LEU A 133 -16.60 2.80 4.24
C LEU A 133 -17.26 3.26 2.94
N SER A 134 -16.79 2.80 1.80
CA SER A 134 -17.23 3.35 0.51
C SER A 134 -17.29 2.32 -0.59
N SER A 135 -18.49 2.04 -1.07
CA SER A 135 -18.70 1.31 -2.32
C SER A 135 -18.30 2.14 -3.56
N THR A 136 -18.26 3.48 -3.47
CA THR A 136 -18.02 4.38 -4.61
C THR A 136 -16.56 4.38 -5.06
N ASN A 137 -15.61 4.17 -4.14
CA ASN A 137 -14.18 4.13 -4.41
C ASN A 137 -13.66 2.71 -4.66
N CYS A 138 -14.53 1.70 -4.55
CA CYS A 138 -14.25 0.31 -4.90
C CYS A 138 -15.04 -0.03 -6.16
N ILE A 139 -14.33 -0.19 -7.27
CA ILE A 139 -14.92 -0.33 -8.60
C ILE A 139 -15.01 -1.80 -8.97
N ASP A 140 -16.21 -2.32 -9.10
CA ASP A 140 -16.45 -3.64 -9.67
C ASP A 140 -16.34 -3.57 -11.19
N VAL A 141 -15.17 -3.98 -11.70
CA VAL A 141 -14.86 -3.94 -13.12
C VAL A 141 -15.71 -4.94 -13.89
N TYR A 142 -16.01 -6.09 -13.29
CA TYR A 142 -16.79 -7.14 -13.93
C TYR A 142 -18.26 -6.71 -14.11
N ALA A 143 -18.87 -6.10 -13.10
CA ALA A 143 -20.21 -5.56 -13.21
C ALA A 143 -20.31 -4.44 -14.26
N LEU A 144 -19.30 -3.56 -14.34
CA LEU A 144 -19.25 -2.52 -15.37
C LEU A 144 -19.06 -3.10 -16.77
N PHE A 145 -18.19 -4.11 -16.91
CA PHE A 145 -17.97 -4.79 -18.19
C PHE A 145 -19.26 -5.46 -18.69
N ARG A 146 -19.97 -6.17 -17.84
CA ARG A 146 -21.26 -6.79 -18.20
C ARG A 146 -22.33 -5.76 -18.58
N THR A 147 -22.33 -4.61 -17.93
CA THR A 147 -23.23 -3.51 -18.26
C THR A 147 -22.93 -2.94 -19.64
N ALA A 148 -21.64 -2.80 -19.98
CA ALA A 148 -21.19 -2.34 -21.28
C ALA A 148 -21.40 -3.38 -22.39
N PHE A 149 -21.26 -4.66 -22.06
CA PHE A 149 -21.38 -5.81 -23.00
C PHE A 149 -22.41 -6.83 -22.48
N PRO A 150 -23.74 -6.55 -22.58
CA PRO A 150 -24.79 -7.40 -22.00
C PRO A 150 -24.85 -8.83 -22.56
N SER A 151 -24.30 -9.05 -23.76
CA SER A 151 -24.28 -10.36 -24.43
C SER A 151 -23.01 -11.17 -24.16
N THR A 152 -22.15 -10.71 -23.26
CA THR A 152 -20.89 -11.40 -22.96
C THR A 152 -21.14 -12.74 -22.27
N THR A 153 -20.31 -13.73 -22.61
CA THR A 153 -20.25 -15.05 -21.96
C THR A 153 -19.11 -15.14 -20.96
N VAL A 154 -18.39 -14.04 -20.74
CA VAL A 154 -17.29 -13.97 -19.78
C VAL A 154 -17.85 -14.11 -18.36
N THR A 155 -17.24 -15.01 -17.57
CA THR A 155 -17.54 -15.25 -16.16
C THR A 155 -16.42 -14.65 -15.29
N HIS A 156 -16.63 -14.58 -13.99
CA HIS A 156 -15.59 -14.18 -13.02
C HIS A 156 -14.29 -14.94 -13.27
N ASP A 157 -14.32 -16.26 -13.41
CA ASP A 157 -13.14 -17.12 -13.55
C ASP A 157 -12.40 -16.94 -14.89
N THR A 158 -13.13 -16.55 -15.93
CA THR A 158 -12.55 -16.37 -17.28
C THR A 158 -12.17 -14.93 -17.58
N PHE A 159 -12.49 -13.98 -16.71
CA PHE A 159 -12.30 -12.56 -16.94
C PHE A 159 -10.85 -12.17 -17.27
N LEU A 160 -9.88 -12.75 -16.56
CA LEU A 160 -8.44 -12.49 -16.79
C LEU A 160 -7.89 -13.10 -18.08
N TYR A 161 -8.65 -13.96 -18.72
CA TYR A 161 -8.26 -14.65 -19.97
C TYR A 161 -9.00 -14.11 -21.19
N ASP A 162 -9.87 -13.10 -21.01
CA ASP A 162 -10.60 -12.48 -22.10
C ASP A 162 -9.94 -11.18 -22.55
N PRO A 163 -9.53 -11.05 -23.82
CA PRO A 163 -8.85 -9.86 -24.32
C PRO A 163 -9.69 -8.57 -24.26
N GLU A 164 -11.02 -8.66 -24.46
CA GLU A 164 -11.90 -7.50 -24.45
C GLU A 164 -12.12 -7.00 -23.01
N ALA A 165 -12.26 -7.93 -22.07
CA ALA A 165 -12.36 -7.61 -20.66
C ALA A 165 -11.09 -6.92 -20.15
N ILE A 166 -9.92 -7.41 -20.53
CA ILE A 166 -8.64 -6.78 -20.15
C ILE A 166 -8.49 -5.39 -20.77
N LYS A 167 -8.78 -5.22 -22.06
CA LYS A 167 -8.74 -3.91 -22.73
C LYS A 167 -9.69 -2.90 -22.07
N PHE A 168 -10.91 -3.33 -21.75
CA PHE A 168 -11.89 -2.53 -21.02
C PHE A 168 -11.36 -2.08 -19.66
N THR A 169 -10.80 -3.01 -18.89
CA THR A 169 -10.25 -2.76 -17.56
C THR A 169 -9.10 -1.76 -17.61
N VAL A 170 -8.15 -1.94 -18.52
CA VAL A 170 -7.01 -1.02 -18.65
C VAL A 170 -7.46 0.38 -19.08
N ASN A 171 -8.44 0.46 -19.97
CA ASN A 171 -9.02 1.75 -20.37
C ASN A 171 -9.72 2.44 -19.18
N LEU A 172 -10.47 1.69 -18.38
CA LEU A 172 -11.12 2.18 -17.17
C LEU A 172 -10.09 2.72 -16.16
N ILE A 173 -9.03 1.97 -15.87
CA ILE A 173 -7.95 2.40 -14.98
C ILE A 173 -7.36 3.73 -15.46
N ARG A 174 -7.10 3.87 -16.75
CA ARG A 174 -6.56 5.12 -17.34
C ARG A 174 -7.51 6.30 -17.20
N GLN A 175 -8.82 6.08 -17.31
CA GLN A 175 -9.80 7.13 -17.07
C GLN A 175 -9.75 7.60 -15.61
N TYR A 176 -9.65 6.67 -14.65
CA TYR A 176 -9.54 7.03 -13.24
C TYR A 176 -8.24 7.74 -12.88
N VAL A 177 -7.13 7.46 -13.56
CA VAL A 177 -5.90 8.28 -13.44
C VAL A 177 -6.18 9.75 -13.82
N GLY A 178 -6.98 9.99 -14.86
CA GLY A 178 -7.42 11.33 -15.22
C GLY A 178 -8.35 11.97 -14.18
N TYR A 179 -9.31 11.20 -13.67
CA TYR A 179 -10.26 11.69 -12.67
C TYR A 179 -9.59 12.05 -11.33
N LEU A 180 -8.65 11.23 -10.86
CA LEU A 180 -7.88 11.52 -9.64
C LEU A 180 -6.99 12.76 -9.78
N GLY A 181 -6.56 13.09 -11.00
CA GLY A 181 -5.81 14.32 -11.29
C GLY A 181 -6.65 15.60 -11.23
N THR A 182 -7.98 15.47 -11.23
CA THR A 182 -8.90 16.61 -11.18
C THR A 182 -9.36 16.84 -9.73
N PRO A 183 -9.37 18.09 -9.23
CA PRO A 183 -9.85 18.37 -7.88
C PRO A 183 -11.28 17.85 -7.65
N SER A 184 -11.46 16.96 -6.69
CA SER A 184 -12.74 16.33 -6.39
C SER A 184 -12.84 15.92 -4.92
N MET A 185 -14.05 15.85 -4.41
CA MET A 185 -14.38 15.33 -3.08
C MET A 185 -14.77 13.84 -3.11
N LEU A 186 -14.83 13.22 -4.30
CA LEU A 186 -15.42 11.89 -4.49
C LEU A 186 -14.52 10.73 -4.11
N TYR A 187 -13.19 10.88 -4.24
CA TYR A 187 -12.25 9.77 -4.18
C TYR A 187 -11.56 9.60 -2.82
N ASN A 188 -12.02 10.32 -1.81
CA ASN A 188 -11.58 10.18 -0.42
C ASN A 188 -12.77 9.97 0.51
N GLU A 189 -12.53 9.40 1.71
CA GLU A 189 -13.61 9.06 2.65
C GLU A 189 -14.00 10.21 3.58
N LYS A 190 -13.26 11.31 3.57
CA LYS A 190 -13.50 12.46 4.47
C LYS A 190 -14.16 13.65 3.76
N GLY A 191 -14.48 13.51 2.46
CA GLY A 191 -15.14 14.57 1.69
C GLY A 191 -14.31 15.83 1.50
N LEU A 192 -12.98 15.71 1.53
CA LEU A 192 -12.08 16.83 1.30
C LEU A 192 -11.81 17.01 -0.20
N VAL A 193 -11.61 18.25 -0.64
CA VAL A 193 -11.19 18.50 -2.03
C VAL A 193 -9.76 18.05 -2.20
N ARG A 194 -9.55 17.03 -3.02
CA ARG A 194 -8.23 16.44 -3.33
C ARG A 194 -8.01 16.34 -4.83
N SER A 195 -6.76 16.48 -5.23
CA SER A 195 -6.29 16.12 -6.56
C SER A 195 -4.90 15.53 -6.44
N THR A 196 -4.67 14.40 -7.10
CA THR A 196 -3.40 13.71 -7.08
C THR A 196 -2.72 13.88 -8.42
N ALA A 197 -1.58 14.56 -8.46
CA ALA A 197 -0.77 14.67 -9.67
C ALA A 197 -0.28 13.26 -10.09
N ARG A 198 -0.14 13.04 -11.39
CA ARG A 198 0.23 11.72 -11.93
C ARG A 198 1.53 11.17 -11.34
N ASP A 199 2.51 12.03 -11.09
CA ASP A 199 3.81 11.64 -10.52
C ASP A 199 3.72 11.29 -9.01
N ASN A 200 2.63 11.68 -8.36
CA ASN A 200 2.35 11.39 -6.95
C ASN A 200 1.37 10.23 -6.77
N MET A 201 0.95 9.58 -7.87
CA MET A 201 0.09 8.41 -7.79
C MET A 201 0.92 7.15 -7.56
N HIS A 202 0.52 6.37 -6.56
CA HIS A 202 0.94 5.00 -6.39
C HIS A 202 -0.06 4.08 -7.06
N ALA A 203 0.43 3.31 -8.00
CA ALA A 203 -0.32 2.23 -8.62
C ALA A 203 0.26 0.89 -8.14
N LEU A 204 -0.57 0.07 -7.53
CA LEU A 204 -0.27 -1.31 -7.15
C LEU A 204 -1.08 -2.25 -8.04
N CYS A 205 -0.42 -3.20 -8.68
CA CYS A 205 -1.02 -4.10 -9.64
C CYS A 205 -0.76 -5.55 -9.26
N LEU A 206 -1.81 -6.37 -9.23
CA LEU A 206 -1.65 -7.81 -9.04
C LEU A 206 -0.88 -8.41 -10.22
N ALA A 207 0.16 -9.20 -9.93
CA ALA A 207 1.06 -9.76 -10.95
C ALA A 207 0.33 -10.58 -12.01
N MET A 208 -0.71 -11.34 -11.63
CA MET A 208 -1.54 -12.10 -12.57
C MET A 208 -2.26 -11.19 -13.56
N PHE A 209 -2.86 -10.10 -13.07
CA PHE A 209 -3.52 -9.12 -13.95
C PHE A 209 -2.51 -8.41 -14.85
N ALA A 210 -1.34 -8.03 -14.32
CA ALA A 210 -0.28 -7.42 -15.09
C ALA A 210 0.19 -8.32 -16.26
N ALA A 211 0.42 -9.61 -15.97
CA ALA A 211 0.81 -10.59 -16.99
C ALA A 211 -0.26 -10.77 -18.07
N SER A 212 -1.55 -10.85 -17.68
CA SER A 212 -2.65 -10.92 -18.65
C SER A 212 -2.76 -9.64 -19.48
N ALA A 213 -2.62 -8.47 -18.86
CA ALA A 213 -2.62 -7.19 -19.55
C ALA A 213 -1.48 -7.08 -20.57
N GLU A 214 -0.27 -7.48 -20.19
CA GLU A 214 0.87 -7.52 -21.11
C GLU A 214 0.63 -8.47 -22.28
N ALA A 215 0.15 -9.69 -22.03
CA ALA A 215 -0.10 -10.69 -23.05
C ALA A 215 -1.11 -10.23 -24.10
N TYR A 216 -2.21 -9.62 -23.67
CA TYR A 216 -3.31 -9.25 -24.58
C TYR A 216 -3.18 -7.84 -25.20
N LEU A 217 -2.47 -6.93 -24.53
CA LEU A 217 -2.25 -5.59 -25.07
C LEU A 217 -1.13 -5.57 -26.11
N TYR A 218 -0.10 -6.42 -25.99
CA TYR A 218 0.99 -6.51 -26.97
C TYR A 218 0.58 -7.20 -28.27
N ASN A 219 -0.42 -8.08 -28.24
CA ASN A 219 -0.72 -8.97 -29.38
C ASN A 219 -1.55 -8.29 -30.48
N ASP A 220 -2.12 -7.11 -30.27
CA ASP A 220 -3.14 -6.55 -31.16
C ASP A 220 -2.72 -5.24 -31.87
N SER A 221 -1.53 -4.73 -31.63
CA SER A 221 -1.18 -3.44 -32.20
C SER A 221 0.33 -3.23 -32.38
N PHE A 222 0.72 -3.00 -33.63
CA PHE A 222 2.01 -2.40 -33.99
C PHE A 222 2.17 -0.96 -33.46
N GLN A 223 1.23 -0.45 -32.70
CA GLN A 223 1.23 0.90 -32.15
C GLN A 223 1.14 0.87 -30.62
N ASP A 224 2.10 1.47 -30.01
CA ASP A 224 2.45 1.74 -28.62
C ASP A 224 1.35 2.49 -27.82
N ILE A 225 0.09 2.03 -27.80
CA ILE A 225 -0.98 2.96 -27.41
C ILE A 225 -1.67 2.64 -26.09
N VAL A 226 -1.65 1.42 -25.59
CA VAL A 226 -2.39 1.08 -24.36
C VAL A 226 -1.48 0.43 -23.36
N LYS A 227 -0.84 1.24 -22.49
CA LYS A 227 -0.05 0.75 -21.35
C LYS A 227 -0.76 1.08 -20.05
N LEU A 228 -0.64 0.20 -19.07
CA LEU A 228 -0.94 0.52 -17.68
C LEU A 228 -0.09 1.73 -17.23
N PRO A 229 -0.59 2.55 -16.29
CA PRO A 229 0.28 3.53 -15.62
C PRO A 229 1.44 2.81 -14.97
N ALA A 230 2.55 3.51 -14.70
CA ALA A 230 3.66 2.93 -13.96
C ALA A 230 3.16 2.37 -12.62
N TYR A 231 3.44 1.09 -12.34
CA TYR A 231 2.92 0.37 -11.19
C TYR A 231 4.00 -0.44 -10.48
N THR A 232 3.76 -0.73 -9.22
CA THR A 232 4.50 -1.75 -8.46
C THR A 232 3.74 -3.06 -8.56
N SER A 233 4.42 -4.12 -9.01
CA SER A 233 3.82 -5.45 -9.11
C SER A 233 3.71 -6.11 -7.74
N VAL A 234 2.55 -6.65 -7.44
CA VAL A 234 2.25 -7.36 -6.18
C VAL A 234 1.89 -8.79 -6.50
N SER A 235 2.66 -9.75 -5.96
CA SER A 235 2.42 -11.17 -6.23
C SER A 235 1.14 -11.69 -5.59
N TYR A 236 0.81 -11.18 -4.40
CA TYR A 236 -0.40 -11.47 -3.62
C TYR A 236 -0.65 -10.34 -2.62
N TRP A 237 -1.91 -10.10 -2.25
CA TRP A 237 -2.23 -9.07 -1.27
C TRP A 237 -1.97 -9.53 0.16
N GLN A 238 -2.49 -10.70 0.53
CA GLN A 238 -2.33 -11.26 1.86
C GLN A 238 -1.73 -12.66 1.79
N ALA A 239 -0.76 -12.96 2.68
CA ALA A 239 -0.20 -14.30 2.80
C ALA A 239 -1.27 -15.29 3.30
N ASN A 240 -1.38 -16.43 2.65
CA ASN A 240 -2.24 -17.52 3.12
C ASN A 240 -1.44 -18.48 4.03
N SER A 241 -2.08 -18.95 5.10
CA SER A 241 -1.50 -19.93 6.02
C SER A 241 -1.26 -21.30 5.36
N ASP A 242 -1.96 -21.61 4.29
CA ASP A 242 -1.88 -22.91 3.59
C ASP A 242 -0.76 -23.02 2.54
N GLY A 243 0.19 -22.12 2.51
CA GLY A 243 1.51 -22.18 1.82
C GLY A 243 1.58 -22.59 0.34
N ASN A 244 0.62 -23.35 -0.17
CA ASN A 244 0.69 -24.00 -1.47
C ASN A 244 -0.31 -23.47 -2.52
N LYS A 245 -1.09 -22.44 -2.20
CA LYS A 245 -2.21 -22.03 -3.05
C LYS A 245 -2.07 -20.63 -3.65
N PHE A 246 -0.86 -20.06 -3.64
CA PHE A 246 -0.62 -18.72 -4.23
C PHE A 246 -0.78 -18.65 -5.76
N ASN A 247 -1.05 -19.76 -6.41
CA ASN A 247 -1.21 -19.83 -7.86
C ASN A 247 -2.66 -19.65 -8.34
N THR A 248 -3.63 -19.59 -7.43
CA THR A 248 -5.04 -19.33 -7.77
C THR A 248 -5.36 -17.86 -7.66
N PHE A 249 -6.10 -17.34 -8.63
CA PHE A 249 -6.50 -15.94 -8.68
C PHE A 249 -7.21 -15.50 -7.39
N ASP A 250 -8.21 -16.25 -6.95
CA ASP A 250 -9.01 -15.92 -5.77
C ASP A 250 -8.19 -15.75 -4.50
N ILE A 251 -7.11 -16.53 -4.36
CA ILE A 251 -6.25 -16.47 -3.17
C ILE A 251 -5.27 -15.31 -3.26
N ASN A 252 -4.66 -15.10 -4.41
CA ASN A 252 -3.70 -14.01 -4.61
C ASN A 252 -4.36 -12.65 -4.59
N SER A 253 -5.62 -12.59 -5.02
CA SER A 253 -6.42 -11.37 -5.12
C SER A 253 -7.22 -11.04 -3.85
N ALA A 254 -7.25 -11.94 -2.86
CA ALA A 254 -8.07 -11.82 -1.67
C ALA A 254 -7.38 -11.12 -0.51
N ILE A 255 -8.18 -10.40 0.28
CA ILE A 255 -7.83 -9.90 1.60
C ILE A 255 -8.88 -10.37 2.62
N LYS A 256 -8.41 -10.67 3.83
CA LYS A 256 -9.27 -10.95 4.99
C LYS A 256 -8.68 -10.22 6.20
N VAL A 257 -9.21 -9.07 6.51
CA VAL A 257 -8.65 -8.16 7.50
C VAL A 257 -9.77 -7.64 8.40
N THR A 258 -9.47 -7.53 9.68
CA THR A 258 -10.30 -6.78 10.62
C THR A 258 -9.63 -5.42 10.81
N PRO A 259 -10.04 -4.39 10.05
CA PRO A 259 -9.43 -3.08 10.18
C PRO A 259 -9.69 -2.52 11.57
N SER A 260 -8.72 -1.75 12.07
CA SER A 260 -8.88 -1.06 13.35
C SER A 260 -10.11 -0.15 13.26
N SER A 261 -10.99 -0.22 14.25
CA SER A 261 -12.14 0.69 14.31
C SER A 261 -11.64 2.10 14.58
N GLU A 262 -12.19 3.09 13.86
CA GLU A 262 -12.09 4.49 14.31
C GLU A 262 -12.61 4.58 15.76
N GLU A 263 -12.00 5.46 16.55
CA GLU A 263 -12.38 5.71 17.93
C GLU A 263 -13.91 5.91 18.05
N GLY A 264 -14.58 4.96 18.67
CA GLY A 264 -16.06 4.99 18.89
C GLY A 264 -16.87 3.91 18.17
N SER A 265 -16.29 3.08 17.31
CA SER A 265 -17.03 1.95 16.71
C SER A 265 -16.92 0.70 17.59
N ALA A 266 -18.05 0.25 18.11
CA ALA A 266 -18.13 -0.77 19.16
C ALA A 266 -17.78 -2.20 18.72
N THR A 267 -17.63 -2.49 17.43
CA THR A 267 -17.37 -3.87 16.97
C THR A 267 -16.41 -3.89 15.78
N PRO A 268 -15.24 -4.54 15.90
CA PRO A 268 -14.37 -4.80 14.75
C PRO A 268 -15.14 -5.65 13.72
N GLN A 269 -15.30 -5.14 12.50
CA GLN A 269 -15.91 -5.89 11.43
C GLN A 269 -14.80 -6.53 10.58
N ASN A 270 -14.92 -7.83 10.36
CA ASN A 270 -14.04 -8.52 9.44
C ASN A 270 -14.45 -8.18 8.00
N VAL A 271 -13.51 -7.70 7.22
CA VAL A 271 -13.67 -7.44 5.79
C VAL A 271 -13.00 -8.58 5.03
N GLU A 272 -13.77 -9.27 4.21
CA GLU A 272 -13.30 -10.32 3.33
C GLU A 272 -13.67 -9.93 1.90
N GLN A 273 -12.66 -9.71 1.06
CA GLN A 273 -12.85 -9.30 -0.32
C GLN A 273 -11.84 -10.04 -1.20
N ASP A 274 -12.32 -10.62 -2.27
CA ASP A 274 -11.55 -11.27 -3.33
C ASP A 274 -11.58 -10.46 -4.63
N GLY A 275 -10.89 -10.95 -5.64
CA GLY A 275 -10.89 -10.35 -6.97
C GLY A 275 -10.16 -9.01 -7.09
N ILE A 276 -9.38 -8.57 -6.10
CA ILE A 276 -8.68 -7.28 -6.15
C ILE A 276 -7.53 -7.37 -7.16
N ILE A 277 -7.58 -6.55 -8.21
CA ILE A 277 -6.60 -6.59 -9.30
C ILE A 277 -5.67 -5.37 -9.33
N PHE A 278 -6.18 -4.21 -8.95
CA PHE A 278 -5.43 -2.96 -9.08
C PHE A 278 -5.87 -1.93 -8.03
N MET A 279 -4.91 -1.14 -7.54
CA MET A 279 -5.18 -0.01 -6.66
C MET A 279 -4.43 1.22 -7.17
N LEU A 280 -5.15 2.35 -7.24
CA LEU A 280 -4.59 3.69 -7.41
C LEU A 280 -4.74 4.45 -6.10
N ALA A 281 -3.69 5.03 -5.59
CA ALA A 281 -3.73 5.83 -4.37
C ALA A 281 -2.77 7.02 -4.47
N ASP A 282 -3.04 8.06 -3.71
CA ASP A 282 -2.06 9.13 -3.49
C ASP A 282 -0.86 8.60 -2.70
N ARG A 283 0.33 9.12 -2.99
CA ARG A 283 1.56 8.75 -2.29
C ARG A 283 1.48 8.98 -0.78
N GLN A 284 0.66 9.93 -0.34
CA GLN A 284 0.48 10.24 1.06
C GLN A 284 -0.65 9.44 1.73
N ALA A 285 -1.33 8.56 1.00
CA ALA A 285 -2.42 7.75 1.55
C ALA A 285 -1.92 6.65 2.47
N ILE A 286 -0.78 6.06 2.16
CA ILE A 286 -0.18 4.97 2.94
C ILE A 286 1.30 5.28 3.12
N GLY A 287 1.80 5.19 4.35
CA GLY A 287 3.22 5.37 4.63
C GLY A 287 3.74 4.39 5.66
N VAL A 288 4.98 3.93 5.43
CA VAL A 288 5.74 3.08 6.35
C VAL A 288 7.16 3.60 6.43
N GLY A 289 7.75 3.60 7.61
CA GLY A 289 9.13 4.08 7.75
C GLY A 289 9.77 3.65 9.06
N ILE A 290 11.09 3.74 9.13
CA ILE A 290 11.85 3.44 10.34
C ILE A 290 11.93 4.69 11.21
N ASN A 291 11.39 4.61 12.42
CA ASN A 291 11.50 5.68 13.41
C ASN A 291 12.86 5.64 14.12
N LYS A 292 13.23 4.46 14.65
CA LYS A 292 14.49 4.26 15.37
C LYS A 292 15.11 2.93 15.01
N ARG A 293 16.42 2.93 14.85
CA ARG A 293 17.22 1.72 14.67
C ARG A 293 18.34 1.70 15.71
N ARG A 294 18.50 0.58 16.40
CA ARG A 294 19.58 0.35 17.36
C ARG A 294 20.21 -1.00 17.08
N ALA A 295 21.52 -1.05 17.08
CA ALA A 295 22.30 -2.28 17.09
C ALA A 295 23.16 -2.30 18.35
N GLY A 296 23.33 -3.46 18.93
CA GLY A 296 24.19 -3.64 20.10
C GLY A 296 24.63 -5.07 20.21
N SER A 297 25.81 -5.25 20.79
CA SER A 297 26.33 -6.56 21.18
C SER A 297 26.62 -6.59 22.67
N TRP A 298 26.50 -7.75 23.27
CA TRP A 298 26.82 -7.98 24.67
C TRP A 298 27.44 -9.36 24.83
N TYR A 299 28.64 -9.38 25.39
CA TYR A 299 29.38 -10.59 25.67
C TYR A 299 29.12 -11.08 27.08
N ASN A 300 28.74 -12.34 27.23
CA ASN A 300 28.60 -13.03 28.52
C ASN A 300 29.86 -13.85 28.79
N SER A 301 30.74 -13.34 29.67
CA SER A 301 31.99 -14.00 30.02
C SER A 301 31.82 -15.23 30.94
N ILE A 302 30.65 -15.43 31.55
CA ILE A 302 30.39 -16.58 32.42
C ILE A 302 30.10 -17.82 31.60
N ASP A 303 29.25 -17.67 30.57
CA ASP A 303 28.78 -18.78 29.77
C ASP A 303 29.46 -18.83 28.37
N GLY A 304 30.38 -17.90 28.07
CA GLY A 304 31.18 -17.88 26.85
C GLY A 304 30.34 -17.72 25.56
N TYR A 305 29.53 -16.66 25.50
CA TYR A 305 28.79 -16.33 24.27
C TYR A 305 28.62 -14.82 24.06
N GLU A 306 28.47 -14.41 22.82
CA GLU A 306 28.11 -13.05 22.43
C GLU A 306 26.68 -12.98 21.90
N ASN A 307 25.89 -12.07 22.44
CA ASN A 307 24.56 -11.74 21.93
C ASN A 307 24.63 -10.51 21.04
N ILE A 308 24.22 -10.64 19.80
CA ILE A 308 24.06 -9.54 18.86
C ILE A 308 22.57 -9.25 18.71
N SER A 309 22.17 -8.01 18.88
CA SER A 309 20.77 -7.58 18.76
C SER A 309 20.62 -6.38 17.85
N GLN A 310 19.60 -6.41 17.00
CA GLN A 310 19.12 -5.26 16.27
C GLN A 310 17.67 -5.00 16.65
N THR A 311 17.35 -3.74 16.95
CA THR A 311 16.01 -3.29 17.27
C THR A 311 15.61 -2.21 16.27
N ALA A 312 14.46 -2.37 15.64
CA ALA A 312 13.89 -1.39 14.74
C ALA A 312 12.47 -1.03 15.20
N SER A 313 12.19 0.25 15.35
CA SER A 313 10.83 0.76 15.52
C SER A 313 10.33 1.24 14.16
N ILE A 314 9.27 0.62 13.67
CA ILE A 314 8.67 0.88 12.37
C ILE A 314 7.39 1.67 12.59
N GLY A 315 7.32 2.87 12.02
CA GLY A 315 6.11 3.67 11.98
C GLY A 315 5.27 3.33 10.74
N PHE A 316 3.96 3.41 10.87
CA PHE A 316 3.02 3.21 9.75
C PHE A 316 1.78 4.06 9.93
N TYR A 317 1.16 4.45 8.83
CA TYR A 317 -0.13 5.13 8.85
C TYR A 317 -0.93 4.85 7.58
N ASN A 318 -2.25 5.00 7.71
CA ASN A 318 -3.22 4.99 6.63
C ASN A 318 -4.04 6.27 6.71
N ASP A 319 -4.08 7.03 5.63
CA ASP A 319 -4.83 8.28 5.54
C ASP A 319 -5.97 8.17 4.53
N LEU A 320 -7.18 7.99 5.04
CA LEU A 320 -8.39 7.91 4.24
C LEU A 320 -8.86 9.27 3.70
N SER A 321 -8.21 10.36 4.11
CA SER A 321 -8.47 11.70 3.57
C SER A 321 -7.85 11.94 2.20
N GLU A 322 -6.94 11.07 1.77
CA GLU A 322 -6.33 11.12 0.45
C GLU A 322 -7.09 10.30 -0.59
N SER A 323 -6.91 10.70 -1.85
CA SER A 323 -7.59 10.04 -2.96
C SER A 323 -7.08 8.63 -3.19
N ALA A 324 -7.98 7.67 -3.26
CA ALA A 324 -7.65 6.31 -3.68
C ALA A 324 -8.86 5.59 -4.27
N VAL A 325 -8.59 4.71 -5.24
CA VAL A 325 -9.58 3.87 -5.91
C VAL A 325 -9.04 2.45 -6.04
N ILE A 326 -9.90 1.47 -5.75
CA ILE A 326 -9.58 0.05 -5.81
C ILE A 326 -10.42 -0.57 -6.93
N PHE A 327 -9.80 -1.39 -7.77
CA PHE A 327 -10.46 -2.14 -8.83
C PHE A 327 -10.48 -3.62 -8.49
N TYR A 328 -11.65 -4.22 -8.55
CA TYR A 328 -11.82 -5.63 -8.27
C TYR A 328 -12.78 -6.29 -9.26
N ILE A 329 -12.67 -7.59 -9.39
CA ILE A 329 -13.56 -8.43 -10.18
C ILE A 329 -14.58 -9.01 -9.22
N GLY A 330 -15.81 -8.55 -9.31
CA GLY A 330 -16.91 -9.04 -8.46
C GLY A 330 -17.32 -10.46 -8.82
N ALA A 331 -18.04 -11.12 -7.89
CA ALA A 331 -18.59 -12.44 -8.12
C ALA A 331 -19.65 -12.43 -9.23
N ASP A 332 -19.88 -13.60 -9.84
CA ASP A 332 -20.98 -13.75 -10.76
C ASP A 332 -22.32 -13.43 -10.03
N PRO A 333 -23.22 -12.68 -10.67
CA PRO A 333 -24.51 -12.42 -10.08
C PRO A 333 -25.22 -13.74 -9.86
N THR A 334 -25.76 -13.92 -8.66
CA THR A 334 -26.64 -15.05 -8.33
C THR A 334 -27.78 -15.11 -9.34
N PRO A 335 -28.02 -16.27 -9.97
CA PRO A 335 -29.06 -16.42 -10.98
C PRO A 335 -30.48 -16.15 -10.47
#